data_5115ed8b6301e25cb65255cd8c525c58
#
_entry.id   5115ed8b6301e25cb65255cd8c525c58
#
_cell.length_a   1.000
_cell.length_b   1.000
_cell.length_c   1.000
_cell.angle_alpha   90.00
_cell.angle_beta   90.00
_cell.angle_gamma   90.00
#
_symmetry.space_group_name_H-M   'P 1'
#
loop_
_entity.id
_entity.type
_entity.pdbx_description
1 polymer ?
#
loop_
_entity_poly.entity_id
_entity_poly.type
_entity_poly.pdbx_seq_one_letter_code
_entity_poly.pdbx_strand_id
1 'polypeptide(L)'
;MRVLKIGKEEYKFQFDIEASLYSECTEKVTSILFAMAGEEGKDAKKAFLSSLSDIPQVALHMFHAGLLENHDVTLSDSKELLKQYIKEHKEDETGSFYGVMNMLLEDMGEDGFFEMIGLDKMLAKVTDQVEKVKAPKVPQDHKKKATKVTEK
;
A
#
# COMPACT_ATOMS: atom_id res chain seq x y z
N MET A 1 -2.98 14.77 -6.30
CA MET A 1 -3.87 14.67 -7.48
C MET A 1 -3.05 14.60 -8.76
N ARG A 2 -3.47 13.75 -9.66
CA ARG A 2 -2.78 13.55 -10.93
C ARG A 2 -3.79 13.57 -12.06
N VAL A 3 -3.38 14.10 -13.22
CA VAL A 3 -4.20 14.03 -14.43
C VAL A 3 -3.50 13.10 -15.41
N LEU A 4 -4.21 12.07 -15.85
CA LEU A 4 -3.70 11.14 -16.87
C LEU A 4 -4.50 11.28 -18.14
N LYS A 5 -3.78 11.32 -19.25
CA LYS A 5 -4.41 11.30 -20.56
C LYS A 5 -4.54 9.85 -21.02
N ILE A 6 -5.76 9.43 -21.30
CA ILE A 6 -6.03 8.07 -21.77
C ILE A 6 -6.87 8.20 -23.04
N GLY A 7 -6.29 7.79 -24.16
CA GLY A 7 -6.89 8.06 -25.44
C GLY A 7 -6.86 9.55 -25.72
N LYS A 8 -8.04 10.14 -25.94
CA LYS A 8 -8.16 11.56 -26.24
C LYS A 8 -8.65 12.38 -25.05
N GLU A 9 -8.95 11.73 -23.93
CA GLU A 9 -9.55 12.39 -22.76
C GLU A 9 -8.60 12.41 -21.58
N GLU A 10 -8.83 13.37 -20.70
CA GLU A 10 -8.04 13.51 -19.48
C GLU A 10 -8.87 13.07 -18.29
N TYR A 11 -8.24 12.34 -17.39
CA TYR A 11 -8.87 11.81 -16.19
C TYR A 11 -8.12 12.26 -14.96
N LYS A 12 -8.86 12.80 -13.99
CA LYS A 12 -8.29 13.24 -12.71
C LYS A 12 -8.30 12.08 -11.73
N PHE A 13 -7.13 11.80 -11.17
CA PHE A 13 -6.97 10.79 -10.13
C PHE A 13 -6.71 11.51 -8.81
N GLN A 14 -7.56 11.25 -7.84
CA GLN A 14 -7.45 11.87 -6.53
C GLN A 14 -7.89 10.87 -5.46
N PHE A 15 -7.03 10.67 -4.47
CA PHE A 15 -7.30 9.72 -3.39
C PHE A 15 -7.77 10.50 -2.17
N ASP A 16 -9.07 10.70 -2.09
CA ASP A 16 -9.72 11.47 -1.05
C ASP A 16 -10.83 10.61 -0.41
N ILE A 17 -11.89 11.21 0.04
CA ILE A 17 -12.94 10.52 0.81
C ILE A 17 -13.55 9.36 0.02
N GLU A 18 -13.89 9.57 -1.24
CA GLU A 18 -14.49 8.50 -2.04
C GLU A 18 -13.57 7.28 -2.16
N ALA A 19 -12.28 7.52 -2.37
CA ALA A 19 -11.31 6.43 -2.41
C ALA A 19 -11.21 5.73 -1.06
N SER A 20 -11.25 6.49 0.04
CA SER A 20 -11.16 5.94 1.40
C SER A 20 -12.35 5.06 1.74
N LEU A 21 -13.51 5.39 1.23
CA LEU A 21 -14.73 4.62 1.49
C LEU A 21 -14.83 3.37 0.61
N TYR A 22 -14.00 3.27 -0.41
CA TYR A 22 -13.99 2.11 -1.29
C TYR A 22 -13.13 1.02 -0.66
N SER A 23 -13.79 0.14 0.10
CA SER A 23 -13.13 -0.86 0.96
C SER A 23 -12.20 -1.82 0.22
N GLU A 24 -12.54 -2.20 -1.01
CA GLU A 24 -11.71 -3.14 -1.75
C GLU A 24 -10.32 -2.57 -2.04
N CYS A 25 -10.24 -1.28 -2.36
CA CYS A 25 -8.94 -0.63 -2.55
C CYS A 25 -8.16 -0.60 -1.25
N THR A 26 -8.81 -0.17 -0.17
CA THR A 26 -8.17 -0.07 1.14
C THR A 26 -7.63 -1.42 1.61
N GLU A 27 -8.42 -2.48 1.48
CA GLU A 27 -8.00 -3.83 1.85
C GLU A 27 -6.79 -4.30 1.05
N LYS A 28 -6.86 -4.12 -0.27
CA LYS A 28 -5.78 -4.61 -1.15
C LYS A 28 -4.49 -3.84 -0.95
N VAL A 29 -4.58 -2.51 -0.82
CA VAL A 29 -3.41 -1.68 -0.58
C VAL A 29 -2.78 -2.00 0.78
N THR A 30 -3.61 -2.12 1.81
CA THR A 30 -3.13 -2.46 3.15
C THR A 30 -2.44 -3.82 3.13
N SER A 31 -3.05 -4.80 2.48
CA SER A 31 -2.50 -6.15 2.38
C SER A 31 -1.13 -6.16 1.71
N ILE A 32 -0.97 -5.46 0.59
CA ILE A 32 0.30 -5.46 -0.14
C ILE A 32 1.37 -4.69 0.63
N LEU A 33 1.00 -3.59 1.30
CA LEU A 33 1.95 -2.83 2.11
C LEU A 33 2.45 -3.63 3.31
N PHE A 34 1.57 -4.36 3.98
CA PHE A 34 1.97 -5.24 5.07
C PHE A 34 2.86 -6.39 4.57
N ALA A 35 2.57 -6.93 3.41
CA ALA A 35 3.41 -7.96 2.81
C ALA A 35 4.80 -7.44 2.48
N MET A 36 4.89 -6.20 1.97
CA MET A 36 6.17 -5.57 1.63
C MET A 36 6.97 -5.18 2.89
N ALA A 37 6.29 -4.81 3.96
CA ALA A 37 6.92 -4.44 5.24
C ALA A 37 7.10 -5.65 6.15
N GLY A 38 6.73 -6.83 5.67
CA GLY A 38 6.65 -8.03 6.49
C GLY A 38 7.97 -8.60 6.94
N GLU A 39 7.87 -9.72 7.64
CA GLU A 39 8.97 -10.37 8.31
C GLU A 39 10.04 -10.86 7.33
N GLU A 40 11.25 -11.01 7.85
CA GLU A 40 12.34 -11.61 7.10
C GLU A 40 12.23 -13.14 7.16
N GLY A 41 12.73 -13.80 6.13
CA GLY A 41 12.81 -15.24 6.08
C GLY A 41 11.91 -15.87 5.02
N LYS A 42 11.69 -17.17 5.14
CA LYS A 42 10.94 -17.95 4.15
C LYS A 42 9.49 -17.51 4.03
N ASP A 43 8.87 -17.19 5.18
CA ASP A 43 7.46 -16.80 5.19
C ASP A 43 7.26 -15.42 4.56
N ALA A 44 8.21 -14.50 4.76
CA ALA A 44 8.19 -13.19 4.12
C ALA A 44 8.31 -13.32 2.61
N LYS A 45 9.21 -14.18 2.13
CA LYS A 45 9.39 -14.43 0.71
C LYS A 45 8.14 -15.04 0.11
N LYS A 46 7.53 -16.00 0.78
CA LYS A 46 6.31 -16.64 0.32
C LYS A 46 5.16 -15.64 0.27
N ALA A 47 5.03 -14.80 1.30
CA ALA A 47 4.01 -13.74 1.33
C ALA A 47 4.22 -12.73 0.20
N PHE A 48 5.47 -12.35 -0.05
CA PHE A 48 5.81 -11.43 -1.14
C PHE A 48 5.44 -12.03 -2.50
N LEU A 49 5.81 -13.29 -2.73
CA LEU A 49 5.50 -13.96 -4.00
C LEU A 49 4.00 -14.11 -4.21
N SER A 50 3.26 -14.39 -3.12
CA SER A 50 1.80 -14.45 -3.18
C SER A 50 1.23 -13.07 -3.54
N SER A 51 1.80 -12.01 -2.98
CA SER A 51 1.37 -10.63 -3.27
C SER A 51 1.59 -10.26 -4.72
N LEU A 52 2.64 -10.77 -5.36
CA LEU A 52 2.91 -10.47 -6.77
C LEU A 52 1.77 -10.89 -7.69
N SER A 53 1.10 -12.00 -7.36
CA SER A 53 -0.02 -12.47 -8.18
C SER A 53 -1.25 -11.58 -8.03
N ASP A 54 -1.31 -10.78 -6.95
CA ASP A 54 -2.42 -9.88 -6.69
C ASP A 54 -2.22 -8.50 -7.30
N ILE A 55 -1.03 -8.17 -7.78
CA ILE A 55 -0.70 -6.83 -8.30
C ILE A 55 -1.71 -6.33 -9.35
N PRO A 56 -2.13 -7.15 -10.34
CA PRO A 56 -3.12 -6.65 -11.31
C PRO A 56 -4.42 -6.21 -10.66
N GLN A 57 -4.91 -6.96 -9.67
CA GLN A 57 -6.14 -6.60 -8.98
C GLN A 57 -5.95 -5.38 -8.09
N VAL A 58 -4.80 -5.29 -7.40
CA VAL A 58 -4.48 -4.12 -6.59
C VAL A 58 -4.44 -2.87 -7.47
N ALA A 59 -3.73 -2.94 -8.60
CA ALA A 59 -3.63 -1.82 -9.53
C ALA A 59 -5.00 -1.40 -10.05
N LEU A 60 -5.86 -2.37 -10.40
CA LEU A 60 -7.21 -2.08 -10.89
C LEU A 60 -8.05 -1.35 -9.84
N HIS A 61 -8.06 -1.84 -8.61
CA HIS A 61 -8.87 -1.23 -7.57
C HIS A 61 -8.32 0.14 -7.15
N MET A 62 -7.01 0.33 -7.18
CA MET A 62 -6.41 1.65 -6.95
C MET A 62 -6.77 2.62 -8.06
N PHE A 63 -6.69 2.16 -9.30
CA PHE A 63 -7.04 2.95 -10.48
C PHE A 63 -8.50 3.41 -10.40
N HIS A 64 -9.39 2.48 -10.09
CA HIS A 64 -10.82 2.79 -9.91
C HIS A 64 -11.03 3.78 -8.77
N ALA A 65 -10.41 3.53 -7.62
CA ALA A 65 -10.53 4.39 -6.44
C ALA A 65 -10.11 5.82 -6.74
N GLY A 66 -9.02 5.97 -7.50
CA GLY A 66 -8.53 7.31 -7.86
C GLY A 66 -9.48 8.09 -8.74
N LEU A 67 -10.34 7.40 -9.48
CA LEU A 67 -11.31 8.05 -10.38
C LEU A 67 -12.59 8.48 -9.66
N LEU A 68 -12.91 7.87 -8.53
CA LEU A 68 -14.23 8.03 -7.88
C LEU A 68 -14.55 9.46 -7.44
N GLU A 69 -13.54 10.23 -7.06
CA GLU A 69 -13.77 11.59 -6.58
C GLU A 69 -14.27 12.53 -7.67
N ASN A 70 -13.76 12.35 -8.90
CA ASN A 70 -14.01 13.29 -9.98
C ASN A 70 -14.79 12.71 -11.15
N HIS A 71 -15.04 11.40 -11.17
CA HIS A 71 -15.67 10.74 -12.31
C HIS A 71 -16.69 9.73 -11.83
N ASP A 72 -17.78 9.63 -12.59
CA ASP A 72 -18.82 8.64 -12.35
C ASP A 72 -18.56 7.44 -13.26
N VAL A 73 -17.73 6.52 -12.78
CA VAL A 73 -17.32 5.34 -13.54
C VAL A 73 -17.56 4.07 -12.75
N THR A 74 -17.89 2.99 -13.47
CA THR A 74 -18.00 1.67 -12.87
C THR A 74 -16.63 1.01 -12.83
N LEU A 75 -16.51 -0.08 -12.06
CA LEU A 75 -15.27 -0.87 -12.05
C LEU A 75 -14.95 -1.40 -13.45
N SER A 76 -15.98 -1.78 -14.21
CA SER A 76 -15.81 -2.24 -15.59
C SER A 76 -15.25 -1.15 -16.47
N ASP A 77 -15.75 0.10 -16.33
CA ASP A 77 -15.21 1.25 -17.06
C ASP A 77 -13.75 1.48 -16.71
N SER A 78 -13.43 1.43 -15.45
CA SER A 78 -12.06 1.61 -14.96
C SER A 78 -11.13 0.53 -15.49
N LYS A 79 -11.61 -0.69 -15.58
CA LYS A 79 -10.85 -1.81 -16.14
C LYS A 79 -10.48 -1.54 -17.61
N GLU A 80 -11.44 -1.06 -18.40
CA GLU A 80 -11.18 -0.75 -19.81
C GLU A 80 -10.21 0.42 -19.96
N LEU A 81 -10.36 1.44 -19.12
CA LEU A 81 -9.44 2.58 -19.10
C LEU A 81 -8.02 2.15 -18.72
N LEU A 82 -7.90 1.29 -17.71
CA LEU A 82 -6.60 0.77 -17.28
C LEU A 82 -5.93 -0.04 -18.38
N LYS A 83 -6.70 -0.89 -19.05
CA LYS A 83 -6.19 -1.67 -20.18
C LYS A 83 -5.65 -0.74 -21.28
N GLN A 84 -6.41 0.28 -21.61
CA GLN A 84 -6.01 1.25 -22.61
C GLN A 84 -4.76 2.01 -22.19
N TYR A 85 -4.72 2.46 -20.93
CA TYR A 85 -3.56 3.18 -20.41
C TYR A 85 -2.29 2.33 -20.52
N ILE A 86 -2.35 1.07 -20.09
CA ILE A 86 -1.19 0.18 -20.16
C ILE A 86 -0.73 -0.02 -21.59
N LYS A 87 -1.67 -0.19 -22.53
CA LYS A 87 -1.33 -0.34 -23.94
C LYS A 87 -0.65 0.90 -24.52
N GLU A 88 -1.13 2.07 -24.13
CA GLU A 88 -0.60 3.35 -24.63
C GLU A 88 0.76 3.68 -24.04
N HIS A 89 1.07 3.14 -22.84
CA HIS A 89 2.31 3.43 -22.14
C HIS A 89 3.22 2.21 -22.04
N LYS A 90 3.09 1.29 -22.97
CA LYS A 90 3.79 0.01 -22.92
C LYS A 90 5.31 0.15 -22.83
N GLU A 91 5.87 1.23 -23.38
CA GLU A 91 7.29 1.50 -23.34
C GLU A 91 7.75 2.30 -22.13
N ASP A 92 6.80 2.75 -21.31
CA ASP A 92 7.08 3.56 -20.12
C ASP A 92 7.12 2.69 -18.87
N GLU A 93 7.74 3.23 -17.81
CA GLU A 93 7.77 2.55 -16.50
C GLU A 93 6.38 2.32 -15.94
N THR A 94 5.44 3.19 -16.27
CA THR A 94 4.05 3.10 -15.79
C THR A 94 3.18 2.22 -16.66
N GLY A 95 3.73 1.62 -17.71
CA GLY A 95 2.97 0.81 -18.67
C GLY A 95 2.80 -0.64 -18.26
N SER A 96 2.72 -0.92 -16.98
CA SER A 96 2.50 -2.25 -16.42
C SER A 96 1.62 -2.10 -15.17
N PHE A 97 1.03 -3.22 -14.72
CA PHE A 97 0.25 -3.19 -13.48
C PHE A 97 1.11 -2.75 -12.30
N TYR A 98 2.34 -3.25 -12.22
CA TYR A 98 3.27 -2.85 -11.16
C TYR A 98 3.60 -1.36 -11.23
N GLY A 99 3.89 -0.86 -12.43
CA GLY A 99 4.18 0.56 -12.64
C GLY A 99 3.01 1.46 -12.28
N VAL A 100 1.80 1.07 -12.67
CA VAL A 100 0.59 1.80 -12.30
C VAL A 100 0.41 1.79 -10.79
N MET A 101 0.56 0.62 -10.16
CA MET A 101 0.44 0.50 -8.70
C MET A 101 1.39 1.45 -7.98
N ASN A 102 2.67 1.46 -8.38
CA ASN A 102 3.66 2.34 -7.76
C ASN A 102 3.34 3.81 -7.95
N MET A 103 2.94 4.19 -9.17
CA MET A 103 2.55 5.56 -9.47
C MET A 103 1.40 6.00 -8.57
N LEU A 104 0.39 5.16 -8.45
CA LEU A 104 -0.78 5.49 -7.64
C LEU A 104 -0.51 5.45 -6.14
N LEU A 105 0.44 4.61 -5.69
CA LEU A 105 0.88 4.63 -4.29
C LEU A 105 1.50 5.98 -3.93
N GLU A 106 2.31 6.53 -4.83
CA GLU A 106 2.87 7.86 -4.63
C GLU A 106 1.77 8.91 -4.52
N ASP A 107 0.78 8.83 -5.42
CA ASP A 107 -0.33 9.77 -5.40
C ASP A 107 -1.15 9.65 -4.12
N MET A 108 -1.36 8.44 -3.63
CA MET A 108 -2.02 8.21 -2.34
C MET A 108 -1.29 8.90 -1.20
N GLY A 109 0.05 8.80 -1.21
CA GLY A 109 0.87 9.48 -0.20
C GLY A 109 0.73 10.99 -0.28
N GLU A 110 0.80 11.54 -1.49
CA GLU A 110 0.71 12.99 -1.71
C GLU A 110 -0.67 13.54 -1.36
N ASP A 111 -1.71 12.77 -1.62
CA ASP A 111 -3.09 13.19 -1.37
C ASP A 111 -3.52 13.00 0.10
N GLY A 112 -2.65 12.40 0.93
CA GLY A 112 -2.96 12.19 2.33
C GLY A 112 -3.87 11.00 2.61
N PHE A 113 -3.96 10.07 1.67
CA PHE A 113 -4.84 8.91 1.78
C PHE A 113 -4.49 8.04 3.00
N PHE A 114 -3.21 7.80 3.22
CA PHE A 114 -2.78 6.92 4.30
C PHE A 114 -3.07 7.52 5.68
N GLU A 115 -2.90 8.84 5.82
CA GLU A 115 -3.25 9.52 7.06
C GLU A 115 -4.76 9.51 7.29
N MET A 116 -5.51 9.69 6.21
CA MET A 116 -6.99 9.73 6.28
C MET A 116 -7.56 8.41 6.79
N ILE A 117 -7.02 7.28 6.34
CA ILE A 117 -7.49 5.97 6.81
C ILE A 117 -6.81 5.51 8.10
N GLY A 118 -5.82 6.26 8.59
CA GLY A 118 -5.11 5.95 9.83
C GLY A 118 -4.04 4.89 9.68
N LEU A 119 -3.63 4.57 8.47
CA LEU A 119 -2.64 3.51 8.22
C LEU A 119 -1.26 3.87 8.79
N ASP A 120 -0.87 5.14 8.70
CA ASP A 120 0.38 5.63 9.26
C ASP A 120 0.48 5.34 10.76
N LYS A 121 -0.62 5.56 11.49
CA LYS A 121 -0.70 5.29 12.92
C LYS A 121 -0.68 3.80 13.22
N MET A 122 -1.34 3.01 12.37
CA MET A 122 -1.34 1.55 12.52
C MET A 122 0.06 0.99 12.31
N LEU A 123 0.77 1.45 11.29
CA LEU A 123 2.14 0.99 11.01
C LEU A 123 3.10 1.39 12.14
N ALA A 124 2.94 2.60 12.68
CA ALA A 124 3.75 3.05 13.81
C ALA A 124 3.55 2.17 15.02
N LYS A 125 2.30 1.79 15.32
CA LYS A 125 2.01 0.89 16.44
C LYS A 125 2.61 -0.49 16.25
N VAL A 126 2.52 -1.04 15.04
CA VAL A 126 3.10 -2.34 14.73
C VAL A 126 4.62 -2.30 14.92
N THR A 127 5.26 -1.23 14.42
CA THR A 127 6.70 -1.05 14.56
C THR A 127 7.10 -0.95 16.05
N ASP A 128 6.35 -0.16 16.82
CA ASP A 128 6.60 0.00 18.26
C ASP A 128 6.48 -1.33 18.99
N GLN A 129 5.48 -2.12 18.67
CA GLN A 129 5.28 -3.43 19.28
C GLN A 129 6.42 -4.39 18.95
N VAL A 130 6.88 -4.38 17.72
CA VAL A 130 8.01 -5.22 17.30
C VAL A 130 9.28 -4.81 18.05
N GLU A 131 9.53 -3.50 18.19
CA GLU A 131 10.68 -3.00 18.93
C GLU A 131 10.60 -3.37 20.41
N LYS A 132 9.43 -3.27 21.01
CA LYS A 132 9.22 -3.64 22.41
C LYS A 132 9.45 -5.13 22.65
N VAL A 133 9.06 -5.97 21.70
CA VAL A 133 9.27 -7.40 21.80
C VAL A 133 10.76 -7.74 21.69
N LYS A 134 11.50 -7.02 20.86
CA LYS A 134 12.93 -7.26 20.68
C LYS A 134 13.78 -6.66 21.81
N ALA A 135 13.38 -5.52 22.35
CA ALA A 135 14.14 -4.81 23.38
C ALA A 135 14.32 -5.63 24.66
N PRO A 136 13.31 -6.33 25.19
CA PRO A 136 13.49 -7.15 26.41
C PRO A 136 14.47 -8.31 26.28
N LYS A 137 14.79 -8.69 25.07
CA LYS A 137 15.73 -9.79 24.82
C LYS A 137 17.19 -9.35 24.94
N VAL A 138 17.42 -8.10 24.97
CA VAL A 138 18.76 -7.53 25.00
C VAL A 138 19.35 -7.50 26.41
N PRO A 139 18.71 -7.26 27.50
CA PRO A 139 19.24 -7.26 28.87
C PRO A 139 19.13 -8.58 29.54
N GLN A 140 18.19 -8.33 29.70
CA GLN A 140 18.12 -8.88 30.59
C GLN A 140 18.25 -9.24 31.10
N ASP A 141 18.04 -9.08 31.03
CA ASP A 141 18.40 -9.53 31.67
C ASP A 141 18.52 -9.45 32.19
N HIS A 142 18.30 -9.29 32.24
CA HIS A 142 18.79 -9.48 32.88
C HIS A 142 18.82 -9.12 33.32
N LYS A 143 18.79 -8.73 33.40
CA LYS A 143 19.15 -8.66 34.21
C LYS A 143 19.12 -8.53 34.71
N LYS A 144 18.91 -8.26 34.98
CA LYS A 144 19.16 -8.42 35.74
C LYS A 144 19.36 -8.52 36.16
N LYS A 145 19.21 -8.20 36.42
CA LYS A 145 19.61 -8.49 37.16
C LYS A 145 20.03 -8.46 37.55
N ALA A 146 20.05 -7.96 37.74
CA ALA A 146 20.76 -8.06 38.36
C ALA A 146 20.74 -7.93 38.90
N THR A 147 20.52 -7.67 39.10
CA THR A 147 20.96 -7.83 39.84
C THR A 147 20.86 -7.97 40.42
N LYS A 148 20.73 -7.77 40.81
CA LYS A 148 21.05 -8.13 41.65
C LYS A 148 21.29 -8.39 42.05
N VAL A 149 21.16 -7.97 42.00
CA VAL A 149 21.80 -8.44 42.70
C VAL A 149 21.99 -8.56 43.21
N THR A 150 21.96 -8.11 43.42
CA THR A 150 22.61 -8.49 44.15
C THR A 150 22.87 -8.60 44.74
N GLU A 151 22.65 -8.16 44.85
CA GLU A 151 23.27 -8.53 45.67
C GLU A 151 23.46 -8.83 46.17
N LYS A 152 23.41 -8.63 46.56
CA LYS A 152 23.90 -9.04 47.21
C LYS A 152 24.19 -9.37 47.41
#